data_e2ad9eb3568ca36de4eada95e87440fd
#
_entry.id   e2ad9eb3568ca36de4eada95e87440fd
#
_cell.length_a   1.000
_cell.length_b   1.000
_cell.length_c   1.000
_cell.angle_alpha   90.00
_cell.angle_beta   90.00
_cell.angle_gamma   90.00
#
_symmetry.space_group_name_H-M   'P 1'
#
loop_
_entity.id
_entity.type
_entity.pdbx_description
1 polymer ?
#
loop_
_entity_poly.entity_id
_entity_poly.type
_entity_poly.pdbx_seq_one_letter_code
_entity_poly.pdbx_strand_id
1 'polypeptide(L)'
;FLDISTGEYLVAEGTQDYIDKLLVNFAPKEVLYMRGKKREFEEAFGNKYFTFELDDWMMTKDATHERLVKQFNVQNLKGFGVDNLPHGVIAAGAILHYLDATQHLQTGHIQHLSRIEEDKYVWMDRFTIRNLELLSGQRENSTTLYDTPMGGRLLHRWMAFPLKEVRPIRNRQMVVEYLFRHPQERETIRENLQRIFDMERVVSKIATGRINPREMVQLSHALTAIEPIKQICEQALDNNYLRLLGEQLSLCTEIRERIQREIVPEPPAMQGKANIFARGINAELDELRDIQNNGKDYLLRMQQREIEETGISSLKIGYNNVFGYYLEVRNTYRDQVPETWIRKQTLVNAERYITQELKEYEEKILTAETKIQVIENRLYTELMLAMTEYVAQMQQDAAVIAQLDCLLSFATAAVENKYVCPDINDSLVVDICQGRHPVIEKQLPIGEEYVPNDVLLDNNGQQIIIITGPNMAGKSALLRQTALIVLMAQMGSFVPAESASIGVVDKIFTRVGASDNISAGESTFMVEMNEAASILNNLSERSLVLFDELGRGTSTYDGISIAWAIVEYIHEQRGHAKTLFA
;
A
#
# COMPACT_ATOMS: atom_id res chain seq x y z
N PHE A 1 1.68 3.45 14.69
CA PHE A 1 1.45 3.78 13.29
C PHE A 1 0.11 3.23 12.85
N LEU A 2 -0.67 4.05 12.18
CA LEU A 2 -1.95 3.65 11.61
C LEU A 2 -2.05 4.15 10.16
N ASP A 3 -2.30 3.25 9.23
CA ASP A 3 -2.79 3.60 7.91
C ASP A 3 -4.31 3.46 7.89
N ILE A 4 -5.00 4.61 7.92
CA ILE A 4 -6.48 4.65 7.91
C ILE A 4 -7.04 4.07 6.60
N SER A 5 -6.29 4.14 5.50
CA SER A 5 -6.76 3.69 4.19
C SER A 5 -6.75 2.17 4.01
N THR A 6 -5.91 1.47 4.78
CA THR A 6 -5.78 0.00 4.74
C THR A 6 -6.30 -0.67 6.01
N GLY A 7 -6.37 0.07 7.12
CA GLY A 7 -6.67 -0.46 8.45
C GLY A 7 -5.46 -1.09 9.14
N GLU A 8 -4.25 -0.97 8.53
CA GLU A 8 -3.03 -1.46 9.14
C GLU A 8 -2.68 -0.66 10.39
N TYR A 9 -2.58 -1.35 11.54
CA TYR A 9 -2.30 -0.75 12.82
C TYR A 9 -1.13 -1.44 13.49
N LEU A 10 -0.01 -0.71 13.61
CA LEU A 10 1.25 -1.22 14.12
C LEU A 10 1.65 -0.48 15.40
N VAL A 11 2.21 -1.23 16.36
CA VAL A 11 2.71 -0.68 17.61
C VAL A 11 4.14 -1.15 17.87
N ALA A 12 4.96 -0.23 18.36
CA ALA A 12 6.32 -0.49 18.81
C ALA A 12 6.65 0.38 20.02
N GLU A 13 7.59 -0.07 20.83
CA GLU A 13 8.17 0.68 21.95
C GLU A 13 9.66 0.40 21.97
N GLY A 14 10.49 1.42 22.16
CA GLY A 14 11.94 1.27 22.17
C GLY A 14 12.67 2.58 22.44
N THR A 15 13.97 2.59 22.15
CA THR A 15 14.82 3.77 22.27
C THR A 15 14.42 4.85 21.25
N GLN A 16 14.89 6.09 21.51
CA GLN A 16 14.67 7.20 20.57
C GLN A 16 15.19 6.88 19.15
N ASP A 17 16.36 6.27 19.03
CA ASP A 17 16.94 5.88 17.73
C ASP A 17 16.08 4.85 17.00
N TYR A 18 15.50 3.91 17.75
CA TYR A 18 14.56 2.93 17.18
C TYR A 18 13.28 3.59 16.66
N ILE A 19 12.72 4.50 17.41
CA ILE A 19 11.52 5.23 16.99
C ILE A 19 11.82 6.16 15.81
N ASP A 20 12.99 6.85 15.77
CA ASP A 20 13.40 7.66 14.62
C ASP A 20 13.54 6.81 13.34
N LYS A 21 14.11 5.61 13.45
CA LYS A 21 14.16 4.64 12.36
C LYS A 21 12.75 4.31 11.84
N LEU A 22 11.81 4.02 12.73
CA LEU A 22 10.42 3.72 12.35
C LEU A 22 9.75 4.92 11.67
N LEU A 23 9.95 6.13 12.19
CA LEU A 23 9.43 7.37 11.59
C LEU A 23 9.97 7.60 10.18
N VAL A 24 11.25 7.31 9.95
CA VAL A 24 11.86 7.42 8.61
C VAL A 24 11.28 6.38 7.66
N ASN A 25 11.11 5.15 8.10
CA ASN A 25 10.63 4.03 7.27
C ASN A 25 9.16 4.14 6.92
N PHE A 26 8.31 4.50 7.88
CA PHE A 26 6.87 4.65 7.66
C PHE A 26 6.50 6.01 7.06
N ALA A 27 7.40 7.00 7.17
CA ALA A 27 7.20 8.36 6.66
C ALA A 27 5.78 8.90 6.94
N PRO A 28 5.35 8.95 8.22
CA PRO A 28 3.98 9.32 8.57
C PRO A 28 3.69 10.74 8.06
N LYS A 29 2.48 10.93 7.56
CA LYS A 29 2.02 12.26 7.12
C LYS A 29 1.72 13.18 8.28
N GLU A 30 1.37 12.62 9.44
CA GLU A 30 1.07 13.35 10.66
C GLU A 30 1.57 12.58 11.88
N VAL A 31 2.15 13.28 12.85
CA VAL A 31 2.65 12.73 14.11
C VAL A 31 1.95 13.41 15.28
N LEU A 32 1.43 12.60 16.17
CA LEU A 32 0.70 13.06 17.37
C LEU A 32 1.63 13.08 18.56
N TYR A 33 1.55 14.14 19.37
CA TYR A 33 2.30 14.26 20.63
C TYR A 33 1.44 14.87 21.74
N MET A 34 1.87 14.70 23.00
CA MET A 34 1.18 15.21 24.19
C MET A 34 1.30 16.73 24.28
N ARG A 35 0.24 17.41 24.73
CA ARG A 35 0.21 18.85 24.97
C ARG A 35 1.43 19.33 25.75
N GLY A 36 2.04 20.43 25.30
CA GLY A 36 3.23 21.03 25.90
C GLY A 36 4.55 20.32 25.62
N LYS A 37 4.57 19.20 24.90
CA LYS A 37 5.79 18.41 24.59
C LYS A 37 6.41 18.69 23.21
N LYS A 38 5.98 19.74 22.55
CA LYS A 38 6.45 20.09 21.20
C LYS A 38 7.98 20.24 21.12
N ARG A 39 8.56 20.97 22.09
CA ARG A 39 9.99 21.21 22.12
C ARG A 39 10.79 19.93 22.30
N GLU A 40 10.36 19.06 23.22
CA GLU A 40 11.00 17.75 23.47
C GLU A 40 10.93 16.87 22.20
N PHE A 41 9.81 16.91 21.49
CA PHE A 41 9.63 16.17 20.23
C PHE A 41 10.57 16.71 19.13
N GLU A 42 10.62 18.03 18.94
CA GLU A 42 11.47 18.67 17.93
C GLU A 42 12.97 18.48 18.21
N GLU A 43 13.38 18.47 19.49
CA GLU A 43 14.76 18.16 19.89
C GLU A 43 15.12 16.70 19.60
N ALA A 44 14.16 15.76 19.75
CA ALA A 44 14.37 14.34 19.55
C ALA A 44 14.33 13.91 18.06
N PHE A 45 13.38 14.43 17.27
CA PHE A 45 13.06 13.94 15.93
C PHE A 45 13.15 15.00 14.82
N GLY A 46 13.47 16.26 15.20
CA GLY A 46 13.50 17.39 14.29
C GLY A 46 12.12 17.96 13.96
N ASN A 47 12.10 19.00 13.12
CA ASN A 47 10.91 19.78 12.78
C ASN A 47 10.31 19.44 11.39
N LYS A 48 10.73 18.33 10.78
CA LYS A 48 10.33 17.95 9.41
C LYS A 48 8.93 17.31 9.30
N TYR A 49 8.33 16.94 10.43
CA TYR A 49 7.03 16.27 10.47
C TYR A 49 5.88 17.26 10.63
N PHE A 50 4.77 17.00 9.98
CA PHE A 50 3.52 17.65 10.33
C PHE A 50 3.02 17.06 11.66
N THR A 51 2.79 17.92 12.66
CA THR A 51 2.51 17.47 14.02
C THR A 51 1.18 18.00 14.54
N PHE A 52 0.50 17.20 15.35
CA PHE A 52 -0.73 17.58 16.04
C PHE A 52 -0.62 17.33 17.55
N GLU A 53 -1.07 18.30 18.34
CA GLU A 53 -1.01 18.26 19.80
C GLU A 53 -2.28 17.66 20.38
N LEU A 54 -2.15 16.61 21.20
CA LEU A 54 -3.25 15.94 21.88
C LEU A 54 -3.42 16.40 23.31
N ASP A 55 -4.66 16.45 23.76
CA ASP A 55 -4.97 16.71 25.18
C ASP A 55 -4.48 15.58 26.07
N ASP A 56 -4.02 15.92 27.28
CA ASP A 56 -3.39 14.99 28.23
C ASP A 56 -4.28 13.78 28.55
N TRP A 57 -5.60 13.97 28.65
CA TRP A 57 -6.52 12.88 28.95
C TRP A 57 -6.57 11.81 27.86
N MET A 58 -6.35 12.19 26.59
CA MET A 58 -6.31 11.25 25.45
C MET A 58 -5.10 10.33 25.49
N MET A 59 -4.10 10.65 26.30
CA MET A 59 -2.86 9.90 26.45
C MET A 59 -2.72 9.26 27.84
N THR A 60 -3.82 9.16 28.59
CA THR A 60 -3.80 8.44 29.87
C THR A 60 -3.90 6.92 29.64
N LYS A 61 -3.22 6.15 30.49
CA LYS A 61 -3.18 4.68 30.39
C LYS A 61 -4.58 4.06 30.37
N ASP A 62 -5.46 4.52 31.26
CA ASP A 62 -6.79 3.93 31.42
C ASP A 62 -7.69 4.25 30.21
N ALA A 63 -7.74 5.50 29.77
CA ALA A 63 -8.55 5.92 28.63
C ALA A 63 -8.11 5.23 27.34
N THR A 64 -6.80 5.15 27.10
CA THR A 64 -6.25 4.52 25.88
C THR A 64 -6.47 3.02 25.87
N HIS A 65 -6.30 2.34 27.01
CA HIS A 65 -6.58 0.92 27.14
C HIS A 65 -8.07 0.61 26.90
N GLU A 66 -8.97 1.35 27.55
CA GLU A 66 -10.42 1.19 27.38
C GLU A 66 -10.84 1.40 25.92
N ARG A 67 -10.27 2.43 25.26
CA ARG A 67 -10.58 2.72 23.86
C ARG A 67 -10.16 1.59 22.91
N LEU A 68 -8.98 0.97 23.15
CA LEU A 68 -8.50 -0.17 22.37
C LEU A 68 -9.34 -1.42 22.60
N VAL A 69 -9.66 -1.73 23.85
CA VAL A 69 -10.55 -2.87 24.21
C VAL A 69 -11.90 -2.74 23.52
N LYS A 70 -12.47 -1.55 23.51
CA LYS A 70 -13.72 -1.25 22.81
C LYS A 70 -13.58 -1.37 21.30
N GLN A 71 -12.48 -0.89 20.70
CA GLN A 71 -12.23 -0.97 19.25
C GLN A 71 -12.22 -2.41 18.75
N PHE A 72 -11.50 -3.28 19.47
CA PHE A 72 -11.30 -4.67 19.06
C PHE A 72 -12.37 -5.63 19.63
N ASN A 73 -13.31 -5.12 20.42
CA ASN A 73 -14.36 -5.90 21.08
C ASN A 73 -13.80 -7.10 21.87
N VAL A 74 -12.77 -6.85 22.66
CA VAL A 74 -12.07 -7.86 23.49
C VAL A 74 -12.13 -7.52 24.97
N GLN A 75 -11.90 -8.50 25.84
CA GLN A 75 -11.84 -8.27 27.30
C GLN A 75 -10.50 -7.70 27.78
N ASN A 76 -9.43 -7.97 27.06
CA ASN A 76 -8.08 -7.47 27.33
C ASN A 76 -7.22 -7.52 26.07
N LEU A 77 -6.03 -6.88 26.14
CA LEU A 77 -5.12 -6.78 25.00
C LEU A 77 -4.06 -7.89 24.94
N LYS A 78 -4.12 -8.92 25.81
CA LYS A 78 -3.13 -10.00 25.84
C LYS A 78 -2.97 -10.75 24.54
N GLY A 79 -4.08 -10.97 23.82
CA GLY A 79 -4.07 -11.64 22.52
C GLY A 79 -3.29 -10.91 21.43
N PHE A 80 -2.99 -9.61 21.61
CA PHE A 80 -2.20 -8.82 20.66
C PHE A 80 -0.70 -8.80 20.99
N GLY A 81 -0.28 -9.40 22.13
CA GLY A 81 1.13 -9.43 22.53
C GLY A 81 1.73 -8.07 22.94
N VAL A 82 0.88 -7.13 23.39
CA VAL A 82 1.28 -5.75 23.72
C VAL A 82 1.33 -5.44 25.23
N ASP A 83 1.12 -6.43 26.08
CA ASP A 83 1.07 -6.25 27.55
C ASP A 83 2.34 -5.64 28.14
N ASN A 84 3.50 -5.90 27.53
CA ASN A 84 4.80 -5.40 27.93
C ASN A 84 5.20 -4.09 27.21
N LEU A 85 4.26 -3.44 26.53
CA LEU A 85 4.46 -2.18 25.81
C LEU A 85 3.53 -1.08 26.36
N PRO A 86 3.72 -0.61 27.62
CA PRO A 86 2.80 0.34 28.24
C PRO A 86 2.71 1.67 27.48
N HIS A 87 3.82 2.21 26.98
CA HIS A 87 3.84 3.43 26.17
C HIS A 87 3.30 3.19 24.75
N GLY A 88 3.57 2.01 24.18
CA GLY A 88 3.01 1.59 22.90
C GLY A 88 1.48 1.52 22.92
N VAL A 89 0.90 0.96 24.00
CA VAL A 89 -0.56 0.92 24.22
C VAL A 89 -1.13 2.33 24.35
N ILE A 90 -0.47 3.23 25.08
CA ILE A 90 -0.88 4.63 25.21
C ILE A 90 -0.86 5.29 23.81
N ALA A 91 0.22 5.16 23.07
CA ALA A 91 0.34 5.75 21.73
C ALA A 91 -0.73 5.20 20.76
N ALA A 92 -0.99 3.90 20.82
CA ALA A 92 -2.04 3.28 20.02
C ALA A 92 -3.44 3.82 20.40
N GLY A 93 -3.84 3.79 21.66
CA GLY A 93 -5.14 4.32 22.08
C GLY A 93 -5.32 5.81 21.79
N ALA A 94 -4.25 6.60 21.90
CA ALA A 94 -4.25 8.02 21.58
C ALA A 94 -4.61 8.31 20.12
N ILE A 95 -4.12 7.49 19.19
CA ILE A 95 -4.51 7.61 17.77
C ILE A 95 -6.02 7.39 17.58
N LEU A 96 -6.62 6.42 18.27
CA LEU A 96 -8.07 6.20 18.17
C LEU A 96 -8.87 7.35 18.79
N HIS A 97 -8.41 7.93 19.89
CA HIS A 97 -9.03 9.14 20.45
C HIS A 97 -8.93 10.34 19.50
N TYR A 98 -7.80 10.48 18.80
CA TYR A 98 -7.65 11.50 17.76
C TYR A 98 -8.64 11.30 16.62
N LEU A 99 -8.84 10.06 16.15
CA LEU A 99 -9.84 9.76 15.12
C LEU A 99 -11.26 10.11 15.60
N ASP A 100 -11.60 9.80 16.84
CA ASP A 100 -12.90 10.17 17.40
C ASP A 100 -13.08 11.70 17.45
N ALA A 101 -12.07 12.44 17.89
CA ALA A 101 -12.07 13.90 17.97
C ALA A 101 -12.17 14.58 16.59
N THR A 102 -11.58 13.97 15.56
CA THR A 102 -11.63 14.44 14.18
C THR A 102 -12.81 13.88 13.38
N GLN A 103 -13.80 13.28 14.08
CA GLN A 103 -15.04 12.73 13.51
C GLN A 103 -14.82 11.58 12.49
N HIS A 104 -13.71 10.86 12.59
CA HIS A 104 -13.49 9.63 11.84
C HIS A 104 -14.14 8.45 12.58
N LEU A 105 -15.47 8.45 12.67
CA LEU A 105 -16.23 7.48 13.48
C LEU A 105 -16.30 6.07 12.89
N GLN A 106 -15.99 5.93 11.59
CA GLN A 106 -16.06 4.65 10.89
C GLN A 106 -14.70 3.95 10.88
N THR A 107 -14.37 3.27 11.97
CA THR A 107 -13.09 2.57 12.17
C THR A 107 -13.23 1.04 12.14
N GLY A 108 -14.34 0.49 11.63
CA GLY A 108 -14.63 -0.94 11.65
C GLY A 108 -13.66 -1.83 10.86
N HIS A 109 -12.90 -1.26 9.91
CA HIS A 109 -11.84 -1.95 9.17
C HIS A 109 -10.53 -2.08 9.94
N ILE A 110 -10.36 -1.35 11.05
CA ILE A 110 -9.21 -1.48 11.95
C ILE A 110 -9.53 -2.61 12.92
N GLN A 111 -9.21 -3.84 12.52
CA GLN A 111 -9.60 -5.05 13.25
C GLN A 111 -8.48 -5.67 14.06
N HIS A 112 -7.24 -5.28 13.81
CA HIS A 112 -6.07 -5.88 14.43
C HIS A 112 -5.02 -4.85 14.79
N LEU A 113 -4.33 -5.07 15.91
CA LEU A 113 -3.14 -4.33 16.34
C LEU A 113 -1.95 -5.28 16.32
N SER A 114 -0.97 -5.00 15.47
CA SER A 114 0.23 -5.82 15.32
C SER A 114 1.43 -5.18 15.99
N ARG A 115 2.18 -5.96 16.76
CA ARG A 115 3.45 -5.52 17.33
C ARG A 115 4.56 -5.63 16.29
N ILE A 116 5.38 -4.58 16.16
CA ILE A 116 6.65 -4.64 15.45
C ILE A 116 7.69 -5.24 16.41
N GLU A 117 8.15 -6.45 16.13
CA GLU A 117 9.15 -7.14 16.93
C GLU A 117 10.55 -6.83 16.36
N GLU A 118 11.29 -5.93 17.02
CA GLU A 118 12.65 -5.54 16.62
C GLU A 118 13.57 -6.76 16.48
N ASP A 119 13.36 -7.76 17.35
CA ASP A 119 14.17 -8.98 17.39
C ASP A 119 14.05 -9.87 16.15
N LYS A 120 13.02 -9.69 15.32
CA LYS A 120 12.81 -10.50 14.11
C LYS A 120 13.47 -9.93 12.85
N TYR A 121 13.91 -8.68 12.91
CA TYR A 121 14.38 -7.96 11.72
C TYR A 121 15.82 -7.45 11.86
N VAL A 122 16.50 -7.34 10.72
CA VAL A 122 17.82 -6.73 10.64
C VAL A 122 17.74 -5.28 11.08
N TRP A 123 18.61 -4.91 12.01
CA TRP A 123 18.69 -3.53 12.43
C TRP A 123 19.53 -2.71 11.42
N MET A 124 18.97 -1.61 10.97
CA MET A 124 19.62 -0.60 10.14
C MET A 124 19.26 0.77 10.67
N ASP A 125 20.25 1.65 10.83
CA ASP A 125 19.98 3.04 11.18
C ASP A 125 19.50 3.85 9.96
N ARG A 126 19.04 5.07 10.21
CA ARG A 126 18.59 5.99 9.15
C ARG A 126 19.68 6.31 8.12
N PHE A 127 20.95 6.32 8.57
CA PHE A 127 22.07 6.60 7.70
C PHE A 127 22.33 5.44 6.74
N THR A 128 22.25 4.22 7.22
CA THR A 128 22.37 2.99 6.41
C THR A 128 21.30 2.93 5.33
N ILE A 129 20.03 3.17 5.68
CA ILE A 129 18.90 3.18 4.73
C ILE A 129 19.14 4.23 3.62
N ARG A 130 19.60 5.43 4.01
CA ARG A 130 19.90 6.50 3.06
C ARG A 130 21.13 6.18 2.20
N ASN A 131 22.23 5.71 2.80
CA ASN A 131 23.49 5.45 2.12
C ASN A 131 23.39 4.28 1.11
N LEU A 132 22.51 3.30 1.40
CA LEU A 132 22.19 2.21 0.47
C LEU A 132 21.07 2.59 -0.52
N GLU A 133 20.51 3.80 -0.40
CA GLU A 133 19.43 4.33 -1.26
C GLU A 133 18.20 3.40 -1.34
N LEU A 134 17.90 2.68 -0.24
CA LEU A 134 16.86 1.65 -0.23
C LEU A 134 15.45 2.19 -0.49
N LEU A 135 15.16 3.39 0.02
CA LEU A 135 13.83 4.00 -0.02
C LEU A 135 13.83 5.36 -0.74
N SER A 136 14.90 5.69 -1.48
CA SER A 136 14.99 6.93 -2.23
C SER A 136 13.94 6.97 -3.33
N GLY A 137 13.23 8.08 -3.37
CA GLY A 137 11.99 8.32 -4.09
C GLY A 137 11.97 7.87 -5.55
N GLN A 138 10.76 7.52 -5.99
CA GLN A 138 10.44 7.15 -7.36
C GLN A 138 11.05 8.16 -8.36
N ARG A 139 12.11 7.77 -9.04
CA ARG A 139 12.48 8.43 -10.28
C ARG A 139 11.45 8.04 -11.34
N GLU A 140 10.99 8.99 -12.12
CA GLU A 140 9.95 8.82 -13.15
C GLU A 140 10.16 7.69 -14.17
N ASN A 141 11.33 7.03 -14.16
CA ASN A 141 11.71 5.96 -15.07
C ASN A 141 12.08 4.63 -14.37
N SER A 142 11.69 4.41 -13.12
CA SER A 142 11.93 3.12 -12.48
C SER A 142 10.93 2.10 -13.00
N THR A 143 11.40 1.02 -13.61
CA THR A 143 10.58 -0.18 -13.86
C THR A 143 10.08 -0.71 -12.52
N THR A 144 8.77 -0.72 -12.32
CA THR A 144 8.16 -1.30 -11.13
C THR A 144 8.39 -2.81 -11.12
N LEU A 145 8.94 -3.33 -10.02
CA LEU A 145 9.17 -4.76 -9.85
C LEU A 145 7.92 -5.52 -9.38
N TYR A 146 6.83 -4.84 -9.10
CA TYR A 146 5.59 -5.40 -8.55
C TYR A 146 4.41 -5.13 -9.48
N ASP A 147 3.43 -6.04 -9.47
CA ASP A 147 2.23 -5.95 -10.30
C ASP A 147 1.04 -5.30 -9.56
N THR A 148 1.03 -5.30 -8.21
CA THR A 148 -0.05 -4.71 -7.40
C THR A 148 0.43 -3.59 -6.48
N PRO A 149 -0.39 -2.57 -6.20
CA PRO A 149 -0.04 -1.53 -5.22
C PRO A 149 0.20 -2.07 -3.80
N MET A 150 -0.47 -3.16 -3.44
CA MET A 150 -0.30 -3.85 -2.16
C MET A 150 1.08 -4.52 -2.07
N GLY A 151 1.49 -5.20 -3.13
CA GLY A 151 2.83 -5.78 -3.25
C GLY A 151 3.92 -4.72 -3.16
N GLY A 152 3.72 -3.57 -3.82
CA GLY A 152 4.64 -2.43 -3.70
C GLY A 152 4.82 -1.94 -2.27
N ARG A 153 3.75 -1.76 -1.52
CA ARG A 153 3.82 -1.39 -0.08
C ARG A 153 4.55 -2.44 0.75
N LEU A 154 4.25 -3.71 0.51
CA LEU A 154 4.89 -4.81 1.23
C LEU A 154 6.38 -4.94 0.89
N LEU A 155 6.76 -4.77 -0.37
CA LEU A 155 8.16 -4.80 -0.81
C LEU A 155 8.97 -3.69 -0.12
N HIS A 156 8.46 -2.46 -0.07
CA HIS A 156 9.07 -1.38 0.70
C HIS A 156 9.30 -1.75 2.16
N ARG A 157 8.32 -2.41 2.77
CA ARG A 157 8.46 -2.91 4.16
C ARG A 157 9.52 -3.99 4.27
N TRP A 158 9.57 -4.96 3.38
CA TRP A 158 10.59 -6.01 3.40
C TRP A 158 12.00 -5.47 3.21
N MET A 159 12.16 -4.42 2.41
CA MET A 159 13.45 -3.72 2.25
C MET A 159 13.87 -2.99 3.54
N ALA A 160 12.92 -2.37 4.24
CA ALA A 160 13.19 -1.66 5.49
C ALA A 160 13.39 -2.60 6.69
N PHE A 161 12.76 -3.79 6.64
CA PHE A 161 12.74 -4.80 7.70
C PHE A 161 13.08 -6.20 7.16
N PRO A 162 14.33 -6.43 6.71
CA PRO A 162 14.76 -7.76 6.29
C PRO A 162 14.73 -8.72 7.48
N LEU A 163 14.46 -9.98 7.21
CA LEU A 163 14.35 -11.01 8.24
C LEU A 163 15.74 -11.42 8.77
N LYS A 164 15.81 -11.81 10.05
CA LYS A 164 17.04 -12.37 10.63
C LYS A 164 16.89 -13.81 11.15
N GLU A 165 15.77 -14.48 10.86
CA GLU A 165 15.56 -15.88 11.15
C GLU A 165 15.66 -16.72 9.87
N VAL A 166 16.44 -17.78 9.91
CA VAL A 166 16.71 -18.65 8.74
C VAL A 166 15.44 -19.26 8.17
N ARG A 167 14.55 -19.78 9.02
CA ARG A 167 13.35 -20.50 8.58
C ARG A 167 12.38 -19.64 7.76
N PRO A 168 11.95 -18.44 8.20
CA PRO A 168 11.11 -17.56 7.40
C PRO A 168 11.77 -17.12 6.08
N ILE A 169 13.08 -16.89 6.08
CA ILE A 169 13.81 -16.54 4.86
C ILE A 169 13.76 -17.71 3.87
N ARG A 170 14.09 -18.91 4.30
CA ARG A 170 14.04 -20.13 3.46
C ARG A 170 12.62 -20.40 2.93
N ASN A 171 11.59 -20.13 3.72
CA ASN A 171 10.21 -20.27 3.26
C ASN A 171 9.94 -19.37 2.04
N ARG A 172 10.39 -18.12 2.06
CA ARG A 172 10.29 -17.22 0.91
C ARG A 172 11.11 -17.72 -0.27
N GLN A 173 12.36 -18.13 -0.03
CA GLN A 173 13.24 -18.67 -1.07
C GLN A 173 12.64 -19.90 -1.77
N MET A 174 12.00 -20.80 -1.03
CA MET A 174 11.32 -21.97 -1.63
C MET A 174 10.24 -21.56 -2.63
N VAL A 175 9.45 -20.51 -2.33
CA VAL A 175 8.44 -20.03 -3.27
C VAL A 175 9.10 -19.36 -4.48
N VAL A 176 10.13 -18.54 -4.26
CA VAL A 176 10.89 -17.92 -5.35
C VAL A 176 11.50 -18.98 -6.26
N GLU A 177 12.08 -20.04 -5.69
CA GLU A 177 12.66 -21.17 -6.46
C GLU A 177 11.59 -21.93 -7.25
N TYR A 178 10.43 -22.17 -6.66
CA TYR A 178 9.30 -22.78 -7.37
C TYR A 178 8.90 -21.95 -8.59
N LEU A 179 8.65 -20.67 -8.40
CA LEU A 179 8.26 -19.77 -9.47
C LEU A 179 9.39 -19.55 -10.51
N PHE A 180 10.66 -19.64 -10.09
CA PHE A 180 11.80 -19.60 -10.98
C PHE A 180 11.82 -20.80 -11.93
N ARG A 181 11.54 -22.01 -11.42
CA ARG A 181 11.57 -23.27 -12.17
C ARG A 181 10.31 -23.54 -12.98
N HIS A 182 9.17 -22.87 -12.67
CA HIS A 182 7.87 -23.09 -13.30
C HIS A 182 7.41 -21.84 -14.06
N PRO A 183 7.87 -21.63 -15.30
CA PRO A 183 7.58 -20.40 -16.05
C PRO A 183 6.10 -20.22 -16.42
N GLN A 184 5.35 -21.31 -16.63
CA GLN A 184 3.92 -21.24 -16.96
C GLN A 184 3.09 -20.75 -15.77
N GLU A 185 3.32 -21.35 -14.59
CA GLU A 185 2.67 -20.97 -13.34
C GLU A 185 3.03 -19.52 -12.97
N ARG A 186 4.30 -19.13 -13.14
CA ARG A 186 4.76 -17.76 -12.91
C ARG A 186 4.01 -16.76 -13.78
N GLU A 187 3.87 -17.03 -15.09
CA GLU A 187 3.17 -16.13 -16.00
C GLU A 187 1.67 -16.10 -15.71
N THR A 188 1.04 -17.24 -15.42
CA THR A 188 -0.37 -17.28 -15.06
C THR A 188 -0.66 -16.49 -13.78
N ILE A 189 0.19 -16.61 -12.75
CA ILE A 189 0.05 -15.80 -11.53
C ILE A 189 0.19 -14.31 -11.88
N ARG A 190 1.18 -13.93 -12.68
CA ARG A 190 1.41 -12.54 -13.10
C ARG A 190 0.21 -11.94 -13.81
N GLU A 191 -0.31 -12.63 -14.84
CA GLU A 191 -1.49 -12.18 -15.59
C GLU A 191 -2.71 -11.93 -14.69
N ASN A 192 -2.89 -12.77 -13.67
CA ASN A 192 -4.00 -12.61 -12.73
C ASN A 192 -3.74 -11.51 -11.70
N LEU A 193 -2.51 -11.35 -11.21
CA LEU A 193 -2.13 -10.23 -10.32
C LEU A 193 -2.37 -8.87 -10.99
N GLN A 194 -2.08 -8.73 -12.27
CA GLN A 194 -2.32 -7.51 -13.05
C GLN A 194 -3.81 -7.12 -13.15
N ARG A 195 -4.71 -8.07 -12.91
CA ARG A 195 -6.16 -7.82 -12.84
C ARG A 195 -6.64 -7.43 -11.45
N ILE A 196 -5.77 -7.55 -10.44
CA ILE A 196 -6.07 -7.22 -9.05
C ILE A 196 -5.60 -5.78 -8.78
N PHE A 197 -6.56 -4.91 -8.56
CA PHE A 197 -6.30 -3.52 -8.17
C PHE A 197 -5.96 -3.42 -6.66
N ASP A 198 -5.92 -2.21 -6.09
CA ASP A 198 -5.67 -1.98 -4.65
C ASP A 198 -6.84 -2.48 -3.78
N MET A 199 -6.92 -3.79 -3.64
CA MET A 199 -7.97 -4.50 -2.92
C MET A 199 -8.00 -4.10 -1.44
N GLU A 200 -6.86 -3.91 -0.82
CA GLU A 200 -6.71 -3.49 0.59
C GLU A 200 -7.47 -2.18 0.87
N ARG A 201 -7.29 -1.17 0.01
CA ARG A 201 -7.98 0.11 0.13
C ARG A 201 -9.46 0.04 -0.16
N VAL A 202 -9.88 -0.81 -1.08
CA VAL A 202 -11.30 -0.95 -1.40
C VAL A 202 -12.04 -1.72 -0.32
N VAL A 203 -11.43 -2.76 0.25
CA VAL A 203 -12.01 -3.50 1.38
C VAL A 203 -12.21 -2.58 2.59
N SER A 204 -11.29 -1.66 2.87
CA SER A 204 -11.47 -0.68 3.94
C SER A 204 -12.69 0.25 3.72
N LYS A 205 -13.02 0.56 2.45
CA LYS A 205 -14.21 1.36 2.11
C LYS A 205 -15.52 0.61 2.35
N ILE A 206 -15.54 -0.72 2.28
CA ILE A 206 -16.72 -1.52 2.66
C ILE A 206 -17.04 -1.30 4.13
N ALA A 207 -16.04 -1.50 4.99
CA ALA A 207 -16.21 -1.34 6.44
C ALA A 207 -16.61 0.10 6.85
N THR A 208 -16.23 1.10 6.05
CA THR A 208 -16.59 2.51 6.29
C THR A 208 -17.85 2.97 5.52
N GLY A 209 -18.52 2.08 4.80
CA GLY A 209 -19.72 2.41 4.04
C GLY A 209 -19.49 3.37 2.86
N ARG A 210 -18.25 3.47 2.34
CA ARG A 210 -17.85 4.42 1.30
C ARG A 210 -17.51 3.79 -0.05
N ILE A 211 -17.66 2.49 -0.17
CA ILE A 211 -17.44 1.79 -1.44
C ILE A 211 -18.46 2.28 -2.47
N ASN A 212 -18.03 2.45 -3.72
CA ASN A 212 -18.93 2.82 -4.81
C ASN A 212 -19.29 1.62 -5.70
N PRO A 213 -20.33 1.70 -6.56
CA PRO A 213 -20.76 0.56 -7.37
C PRO A 213 -19.69 0.01 -8.32
N ARG A 214 -18.83 0.86 -8.88
CA ARG A 214 -17.72 0.41 -9.75
C ARG A 214 -16.66 -0.35 -8.96
N GLU A 215 -16.34 0.10 -7.76
CA GLU A 215 -15.40 -0.59 -6.87
C GLU A 215 -15.94 -1.96 -6.43
N MET A 216 -17.27 -2.11 -6.26
CA MET A 216 -17.86 -3.43 -5.97
C MET A 216 -17.66 -4.40 -7.15
N VAL A 217 -17.88 -3.95 -8.38
CA VAL A 217 -17.64 -4.77 -9.59
C VAL A 217 -16.15 -5.09 -9.73
N GLN A 218 -15.27 -4.12 -9.54
CA GLN A 218 -13.82 -4.36 -9.55
C GLN A 218 -13.41 -5.39 -8.51
N LEU A 219 -13.99 -5.33 -7.30
CA LEU A 219 -13.72 -6.31 -6.24
C LEU A 219 -14.15 -7.72 -6.65
N SER A 220 -15.31 -7.88 -7.28
CA SER A 220 -15.76 -9.18 -7.78
C SER A 220 -14.82 -9.75 -8.86
N HIS A 221 -14.27 -8.88 -9.72
CA HIS A 221 -13.27 -9.29 -10.72
C HIS A 221 -11.95 -9.69 -10.06
N ALA A 222 -11.48 -8.96 -9.03
CA ALA A 222 -10.29 -9.32 -8.27
C ALA A 222 -10.46 -10.67 -7.57
N LEU A 223 -11.59 -10.91 -6.92
CA LEU A 223 -11.89 -12.21 -6.29
C LEU A 223 -11.94 -13.36 -7.33
N THR A 224 -12.38 -13.08 -8.55
CA THR A 224 -12.33 -14.06 -9.65
C THR A 224 -10.88 -14.33 -10.09
N ALA A 225 -10.02 -13.31 -10.12
CA ALA A 225 -8.61 -13.47 -10.50
C ALA A 225 -7.79 -14.23 -9.43
N ILE A 226 -8.25 -14.28 -8.18
CA ILE A 226 -7.62 -15.05 -7.10
C ILE A 226 -7.77 -16.57 -7.33
N GLU A 227 -8.84 -17.01 -7.97
CA GLU A 227 -9.15 -18.45 -8.12
C GLU A 227 -8.04 -19.24 -8.84
N PRO A 228 -7.54 -18.87 -10.03
CA PRO A 228 -6.43 -19.56 -10.68
C PRO A 228 -5.12 -19.45 -9.88
N ILE A 229 -4.88 -18.36 -9.17
CA ILE A 229 -3.71 -18.23 -8.28
C ILE A 229 -3.78 -19.25 -7.15
N LYS A 230 -4.93 -19.37 -6.49
CA LYS A 230 -5.18 -20.34 -5.43
C LYS A 230 -4.95 -21.78 -5.92
N GLN A 231 -5.49 -22.12 -7.08
CA GLN A 231 -5.33 -23.45 -7.67
C GLN A 231 -3.86 -23.80 -7.92
N ILE A 232 -3.07 -22.88 -8.45
CA ILE A 232 -1.62 -23.10 -8.65
C ILE A 232 -0.93 -23.30 -7.31
N CYS A 233 -1.22 -22.49 -6.30
CA CYS A 233 -0.63 -22.60 -4.98
C CYS A 233 -0.95 -23.96 -4.32
N GLU A 234 -2.19 -24.42 -4.38
CA GLU A 234 -2.63 -25.69 -3.79
C GLU A 234 -2.06 -26.91 -4.53
N GLN A 235 -1.79 -26.79 -5.83
CA GLN A 235 -1.20 -27.87 -6.65
C GLN A 235 0.32 -28.00 -6.50
N ALA A 236 0.99 -27.04 -5.86
CA ALA A 236 2.43 -27.08 -5.61
C ALA A 236 2.80 -28.08 -4.50
N LEU A 237 2.71 -29.38 -4.79
CA LEU A 237 2.88 -30.47 -3.80
C LEU A 237 4.25 -30.54 -3.16
N ASP A 238 5.28 -30.06 -3.83
CA ASP A 238 6.68 -29.99 -3.40
C ASP A 238 7.01 -28.69 -2.64
N ASN A 239 6.06 -27.77 -2.50
CA ASN A 239 6.25 -26.48 -1.83
C ASN A 239 5.20 -26.23 -0.73
N ASN A 240 5.49 -26.69 0.48
CA ASN A 240 4.57 -26.56 1.60
C ASN A 240 4.20 -25.10 1.95
N TYR A 241 5.12 -24.16 1.77
CA TYR A 241 4.84 -22.75 2.10
C TYR A 241 3.93 -22.11 1.06
N LEU A 242 4.13 -22.39 -0.23
CA LEU A 242 3.24 -21.92 -1.29
C LEU A 242 1.82 -22.49 -1.12
N ARG A 243 1.72 -23.78 -0.75
CA ARG A 243 0.41 -24.37 -0.42
C ARG A 243 -0.27 -23.69 0.75
N LEU A 244 0.47 -23.39 1.82
CA LEU A 244 -0.06 -22.68 2.98
C LEU A 244 -0.60 -21.29 2.58
N LEU A 245 0.08 -20.57 1.68
CA LEU A 245 -0.43 -19.31 1.15
C LEU A 245 -1.73 -19.53 0.34
N GLY A 246 -1.81 -20.58 -0.47
CA GLY A 246 -3.03 -20.93 -1.20
C GLY A 246 -4.21 -21.28 -0.27
N GLU A 247 -3.96 -22.03 0.80
CA GLU A 247 -4.98 -22.39 1.80
C GLU A 247 -5.56 -21.18 2.54
N GLN A 248 -4.78 -20.11 2.68
CA GLN A 248 -5.21 -18.85 3.30
C GLN A 248 -6.07 -17.98 2.38
N LEU A 249 -6.07 -18.22 1.07
CA LEU A 249 -6.89 -17.49 0.13
C LEU A 249 -8.34 -17.94 0.20
N SER A 250 -9.26 -17.00 0.31
CA SER A 250 -10.70 -17.21 0.26
C SER A 250 -11.27 -16.70 -1.07
N LEU A 251 -12.09 -17.49 -1.73
CA LEU A 251 -12.72 -17.05 -2.97
C LEU A 251 -13.96 -16.17 -2.73
N CYS A 252 -14.44 -16.06 -1.49
CA CYS A 252 -15.64 -15.32 -1.11
C CYS A 252 -16.80 -15.52 -2.11
N THR A 253 -17.02 -16.79 -2.53
CA THR A 253 -17.83 -17.16 -3.71
C THR A 253 -19.24 -16.59 -3.64
N GLU A 254 -19.92 -16.71 -2.50
CA GLU A 254 -21.30 -16.24 -2.35
C GLU A 254 -21.44 -14.74 -2.61
N ILE A 255 -20.59 -13.94 -1.99
CA ILE A 255 -20.67 -12.48 -2.15
C ILE A 255 -20.15 -12.06 -3.54
N ARG A 256 -19.14 -12.74 -4.08
CA ARG A 256 -18.64 -12.54 -5.44
C ARG A 256 -19.75 -12.74 -6.48
N GLU A 257 -20.43 -13.88 -6.43
CA GLU A 257 -21.54 -14.22 -7.35
C GLU A 257 -22.73 -13.30 -7.15
N ARG A 258 -23.02 -12.91 -5.91
CA ARG A 258 -24.08 -11.96 -5.60
C ARG A 258 -23.81 -10.61 -6.25
N ILE A 259 -22.60 -10.05 -6.14
CA ILE A 259 -22.23 -8.80 -6.79
C ILE A 259 -22.38 -8.91 -8.31
N GLN A 260 -21.87 -9.99 -8.92
CA GLN A 260 -21.92 -10.22 -10.37
C GLN A 260 -23.35 -10.37 -10.91
N ARG A 261 -24.24 -10.95 -10.13
CA ARG A 261 -25.63 -11.12 -10.49
C ARG A 261 -26.45 -9.85 -10.30
N GLU A 262 -26.22 -9.11 -9.20
CA GLU A 262 -27.08 -8.01 -8.78
C GLU A 262 -26.68 -6.67 -9.40
N ILE A 263 -25.39 -6.42 -9.62
CA ILE A 263 -24.92 -5.15 -10.18
C ILE A 263 -24.69 -5.28 -11.69
N VAL A 264 -25.03 -4.22 -12.44
CA VAL A 264 -24.74 -4.18 -13.89
C VAL A 264 -23.21 -4.15 -14.13
N PRO A 265 -22.71 -4.67 -15.26
CA PRO A 265 -21.26 -4.71 -15.54
C PRO A 265 -20.58 -3.34 -15.55
N GLU A 266 -21.28 -2.30 -15.99
CA GLU A 266 -20.78 -0.93 -16.05
C GLU A 266 -21.70 0.02 -15.24
N PRO A 267 -21.61 -0.03 -13.91
CA PRO A 267 -22.46 0.80 -13.07
C PRO A 267 -22.00 2.27 -13.06
N PRO A 268 -22.89 3.21 -12.70
CA PRO A 268 -22.51 4.60 -12.51
C PRO A 268 -21.48 4.75 -11.39
N ALA A 269 -20.64 5.78 -11.46
CA ALA A 269 -19.59 6.03 -10.48
C ALA A 269 -20.14 6.49 -9.11
N MET A 270 -21.34 7.03 -9.07
CA MET A 270 -21.95 7.58 -7.85
C MET A 270 -23.24 6.83 -7.50
N GLN A 271 -23.42 6.58 -6.22
CA GLN A 271 -24.69 6.17 -5.63
C GLN A 271 -25.75 7.28 -5.87
N GLY A 272 -27.00 6.89 -6.10
CA GLY A 272 -28.10 7.84 -6.35
C GLY A 272 -28.31 8.21 -7.83
N LYS A 273 -27.51 7.67 -8.76
CA LYS A 273 -27.82 7.64 -10.19
C LYS A 273 -28.50 6.31 -10.52
N ALA A 274 -29.60 6.37 -11.26
CA ALA A 274 -30.36 5.17 -11.67
C ALA A 274 -29.51 4.17 -12.45
N ASN A 275 -29.92 2.88 -12.44
CA ASN A 275 -29.30 1.76 -13.15
C ASN A 275 -28.02 1.19 -12.51
N ILE A 276 -27.99 1.03 -11.20
CA ILE A 276 -26.95 0.28 -10.50
C ILE A 276 -27.21 -1.23 -10.60
N PHE A 277 -28.46 -1.65 -10.39
CA PHE A 277 -28.84 -3.06 -10.30
C PHE A 277 -29.28 -3.64 -11.65
N ALA A 278 -28.96 -4.91 -11.88
CA ALA A 278 -29.42 -5.66 -13.04
C ALA A 278 -30.94 -5.86 -13.02
N ARG A 279 -31.52 -6.14 -14.20
CA ARG A 279 -32.94 -6.52 -14.28
C ARG A 279 -33.19 -7.90 -13.67
N GLY A 280 -34.40 -8.10 -13.13
CA GLY A 280 -34.80 -9.36 -12.50
C GLY A 280 -34.44 -9.47 -11.01
N ILE A 281 -33.77 -8.46 -10.41
CA ILE A 281 -33.42 -8.44 -8.99
C ILE A 281 -34.58 -7.99 -8.12
N ASN A 282 -35.35 -7.01 -8.59
CA ASN A 282 -36.51 -6.49 -7.88
C ASN A 282 -37.63 -6.15 -8.88
N ALA A 283 -38.77 -6.82 -8.77
CA ALA A 283 -39.92 -6.66 -9.68
C ALA A 283 -40.46 -5.21 -9.68
N GLU A 284 -40.59 -4.58 -8.49
CA GLU A 284 -41.07 -3.20 -8.37
C GLU A 284 -40.12 -2.21 -9.07
N LEU A 285 -38.78 -2.42 -8.94
CA LEU A 285 -37.78 -1.62 -9.63
C LEU A 285 -37.89 -1.73 -11.15
N ASP A 286 -38.11 -2.95 -11.65
CA ASP A 286 -38.24 -3.19 -13.08
C ASP A 286 -39.51 -2.57 -13.66
N GLU A 287 -40.66 -2.66 -12.94
CA GLU A 287 -41.88 -2.00 -13.33
C GLU A 287 -41.72 -0.46 -13.39
N LEU A 288 -41.10 0.13 -12.38
CA LEU A 288 -40.85 1.58 -12.34
C LEU A 288 -39.92 2.04 -13.48
N ARG A 289 -38.90 1.26 -13.80
CA ARG A 289 -38.02 1.53 -14.95
C ARG A 289 -38.74 1.41 -16.28
N ASP A 290 -39.67 0.46 -16.41
CA ASP A 290 -40.50 0.33 -17.60
C ASP A 290 -41.45 1.53 -17.77
N ILE A 291 -42.00 2.05 -16.68
CA ILE A 291 -42.77 3.30 -16.70
C ILE A 291 -41.91 4.47 -17.17
N GLN A 292 -40.67 4.59 -16.65
CA GLN A 292 -39.76 5.66 -17.04
C GLN A 292 -39.30 5.56 -18.50
N ASN A 293 -39.00 4.36 -19.00
CA ASN A 293 -38.56 4.14 -20.37
C ASN A 293 -39.71 4.28 -21.40
N ASN A 294 -40.87 3.74 -21.10
CA ASN A 294 -42.08 3.89 -21.93
C ASN A 294 -42.55 5.34 -21.93
N GLY A 295 -42.10 6.14 -20.98
CA GLY A 295 -42.42 7.54 -20.86
C GLY A 295 -41.98 8.38 -22.06
N LYS A 296 -40.85 8.12 -22.62
CA LYS A 296 -40.38 8.81 -23.83
C LYS A 296 -41.25 8.46 -25.05
N ASP A 297 -41.61 7.20 -25.19
CA ASP A 297 -42.46 6.73 -26.28
C ASP A 297 -43.90 7.24 -26.12
N TYR A 298 -44.39 7.37 -24.90
CA TYR A 298 -45.70 7.97 -24.60
C TYR A 298 -45.71 9.46 -24.97
N LEU A 299 -44.71 10.23 -24.59
CA LEU A 299 -44.59 11.64 -24.94
C LEU A 299 -44.51 11.86 -26.46
N LEU A 300 -43.77 10.99 -27.17
CA LEU A 300 -43.70 11.03 -28.63
C LEU A 300 -45.07 10.73 -29.29
N ARG A 301 -45.79 9.71 -28.79
CA ARG A 301 -47.14 9.39 -29.25
C ARG A 301 -48.11 10.50 -28.93
N MET A 302 -48.06 11.10 -27.75
CA MET A 302 -48.85 12.26 -27.38
C MET A 302 -48.54 13.45 -28.30
N GLN A 303 -47.27 13.74 -28.53
CA GLN A 303 -46.89 14.81 -29.45
C GLN A 303 -47.46 14.59 -30.87
N GLN A 304 -47.41 13.36 -31.36
CA GLN A 304 -47.90 13.02 -32.70
C GLN A 304 -49.43 13.12 -32.74
N ARG A 305 -50.17 12.63 -31.75
CA ARG A 305 -51.59 12.77 -31.63
C ARG A 305 -52.01 14.25 -31.56
N GLU A 306 -51.37 15.06 -30.75
CA GLU A 306 -51.69 16.47 -30.63
C GLU A 306 -51.38 17.24 -31.95
N ILE A 307 -50.36 16.85 -32.70
CA ILE A 307 -50.10 17.39 -34.07
C ILE A 307 -51.22 17.04 -35.02
N GLU A 308 -51.71 15.79 -35.00
CA GLU A 308 -52.82 15.32 -35.85
C GLU A 308 -54.14 16.02 -35.52
N GLU A 309 -54.46 16.18 -34.24
CA GLU A 309 -55.71 16.78 -33.77
C GLU A 309 -55.75 18.31 -33.95
N THR A 310 -54.62 18.99 -33.72
CA THR A 310 -54.56 20.46 -33.78
C THR A 310 -54.11 21.00 -35.14
N GLY A 311 -53.46 20.18 -35.99
CA GLY A 311 -52.86 20.62 -37.24
C GLY A 311 -51.54 21.43 -37.06
N ILE A 312 -51.02 21.52 -35.83
CA ILE A 312 -49.83 22.30 -35.49
C ILE A 312 -48.58 21.47 -35.77
N SER A 313 -48.06 21.53 -37.01
CA SER A 313 -46.93 20.71 -37.44
C SER A 313 -45.60 21.01 -36.74
N SER A 314 -45.46 22.18 -36.10
CA SER A 314 -44.26 22.60 -35.37
C SER A 314 -44.31 22.31 -33.86
N LEU A 315 -45.34 21.59 -33.40
CA LEU A 315 -45.48 21.24 -31.97
C LEU A 315 -44.32 20.41 -31.48
N LYS A 316 -43.75 20.80 -30.33
CA LYS A 316 -42.72 20.02 -29.65
C LYS A 316 -43.06 19.87 -28.18
N ILE A 317 -42.84 18.70 -27.62
CA ILE A 317 -42.83 18.50 -26.18
C ILE A 317 -41.40 18.76 -25.67
N GLY A 318 -41.27 19.64 -24.68
CA GLY A 318 -39.99 19.96 -24.03
C GLY A 318 -40.13 19.89 -22.52
N TYR A 319 -39.00 19.90 -21.82
CA TYR A 319 -38.94 19.92 -20.35
C TYR A 319 -38.20 21.16 -19.86
N ASN A 320 -38.69 21.76 -18.80
CA ASN A 320 -38.08 22.90 -18.14
C ASN A 320 -38.09 22.68 -16.63
N ASN A 321 -36.99 22.91 -15.94
CA ASN A 321 -36.85 22.71 -14.49
C ASN A 321 -37.81 23.57 -13.64
N VAL A 322 -38.41 24.64 -14.20
CA VAL A 322 -39.32 25.54 -13.47
C VAL A 322 -40.78 25.12 -13.62
N PHE A 323 -41.20 24.64 -14.80
CA PHE A 323 -42.64 24.35 -15.09
C PHE A 323 -42.90 22.89 -15.44
N GLY A 324 -41.83 22.04 -15.53
CA GLY A 324 -41.96 20.66 -15.97
C GLY A 324 -42.10 20.48 -17.48
N TYR A 325 -42.84 19.47 -17.90
CA TYR A 325 -43.11 19.21 -19.31
C TYR A 325 -44.06 20.26 -19.90
N TYR A 326 -43.81 20.68 -21.14
CA TYR A 326 -44.64 21.67 -21.85
C TYR A 326 -44.71 21.35 -23.35
N LEU A 327 -45.81 21.83 -23.96
CA LEU A 327 -45.99 21.87 -25.40
C LEU A 327 -45.54 23.23 -25.90
N GLU A 328 -44.55 23.26 -26.83
CA GLU A 328 -44.07 24.47 -27.45
C GLU A 328 -44.69 24.66 -28.83
N VAL A 329 -45.40 25.77 -29.01
CA VAL A 329 -46.11 26.16 -30.24
C VAL A 329 -45.53 27.45 -30.76
N ARG A 330 -45.16 27.51 -32.06
CA ARG A 330 -44.70 28.75 -32.67
C ARG A 330 -45.82 29.75 -32.81
N ASN A 331 -45.52 31.03 -32.69
CA ASN A 331 -46.53 32.09 -32.73
C ASN A 331 -47.39 32.09 -34.02
N THR A 332 -46.91 31.49 -35.11
CA THR A 332 -47.64 31.30 -36.40
C THR A 332 -48.84 30.38 -36.28
N TYR A 333 -48.94 29.56 -35.26
CA TYR A 333 -50.00 28.57 -35.01
C TYR A 333 -50.80 28.90 -33.78
N ARG A 334 -50.72 30.10 -33.22
CA ARG A 334 -51.35 30.50 -31.98
C ARG A 334 -52.88 30.33 -32.00
N ASP A 335 -53.50 30.66 -33.12
CA ASP A 335 -54.94 30.62 -33.30
C ASP A 335 -55.49 29.18 -33.41
N GLN A 336 -54.64 28.17 -33.57
CA GLN A 336 -54.99 26.77 -33.64
C GLN A 336 -54.87 26.05 -32.31
N VAL A 337 -54.42 26.75 -31.25
CA VAL A 337 -54.24 26.15 -29.92
C VAL A 337 -55.62 25.93 -29.25
N PRO A 338 -55.91 24.72 -28.75
CA PRO A 338 -57.19 24.45 -28.06
C PRO A 338 -57.33 25.30 -26.78
N GLU A 339 -58.54 25.72 -26.49
CA GLU A 339 -58.85 26.48 -25.25
C GLU A 339 -58.55 25.70 -23.97
N THR A 340 -58.49 24.38 -24.06
CA THR A 340 -58.17 23.48 -22.94
C THR A 340 -56.70 23.51 -22.53
N TRP A 341 -55.84 24.07 -23.36
CA TRP A 341 -54.41 24.19 -23.05
C TRP A 341 -54.14 25.42 -22.20
N ILE A 342 -53.44 25.23 -21.10
CA ILE A 342 -53.08 26.32 -20.18
C ILE A 342 -51.76 26.93 -20.57
N ARG A 343 -51.76 28.21 -20.99
CA ARG A 343 -50.52 28.94 -21.32
C ARG A 343 -49.70 29.22 -20.06
N LYS A 344 -48.41 28.86 -20.07
CA LYS A 344 -47.47 29.05 -18.96
C LYS A 344 -46.40 30.09 -19.25
N GLN A 345 -45.92 30.19 -20.49
CA GLN A 345 -44.88 31.12 -20.84
C GLN A 345 -45.03 31.60 -22.28
N THR A 346 -44.79 32.88 -22.48
CA THR A 346 -44.68 33.49 -23.81
C THR A 346 -43.23 33.82 -24.08
N LEU A 347 -42.69 33.31 -25.21
CA LEU A 347 -41.37 33.58 -25.73
C LEU A 347 -41.48 34.48 -26.95
N VAL A 348 -40.34 35.02 -27.45
CA VAL A 348 -40.30 35.90 -28.61
C VAL A 348 -40.92 35.22 -29.86
N ASN A 349 -40.67 33.94 -30.07
CA ASN A 349 -41.09 33.22 -31.30
C ASN A 349 -42.01 32.04 -31.05
N ALA A 350 -42.40 31.73 -29.80
CA ALA A 350 -43.22 30.58 -29.41
C ALA A 350 -43.96 30.88 -28.11
N GLU A 351 -45.00 30.10 -27.87
CA GLU A 351 -45.69 30.04 -26.57
C GLU A 351 -45.62 28.59 -26.03
N ARG A 352 -45.60 28.47 -24.69
CA ARG A 352 -45.52 27.20 -23.99
C ARG A 352 -46.81 26.95 -23.23
N TYR A 353 -47.32 25.75 -23.42
CA TYR A 353 -48.60 25.33 -22.87
C TYR A 353 -48.46 24.04 -22.06
N ILE A 354 -49.39 23.81 -21.15
CA ILE A 354 -49.51 22.59 -20.37
C ILE A 354 -50.92 22.02 -20.56
N THR A 355 -51.04 20.71 -20.74
CA THR A 355 -52.29 19.98 -20.70
C THR A 355 -52.43 19.24 -19.35
N GLN A 356 -53.65 18.93 -18.96
CA GLN A 356 -53.93 18.15 -17.76
C GLN A 356 -53.28 16.75 -17.84
N GLU A 357 -53.37 16.12 -19.03
CA GLU A 357 -52.77 14.81 -19.30
C GLU A 357 -51.22 14.85 -19.15
N LEU A 358 -50.60 15.89 -19.67
CA LEU A 358 -49.15 16.06 -19.56
C LEU A 358 -48.70 16.24 -18.10
N LYS A 359 -49.51 16.94 -17.29
CA LYS A 359 -49.23 17.13 -15.87
C LYS A 359 -49.38 15.84 -15.05
N GLU A 360 -50.45 15.07 -15.29
CA GLU A 360 -50.65 13.77 -14.64
C GLU A 360 -49.51 12.79 -14.98
N TYR A 361 -49.06 12.83 -16.22
CA TYR A 361 -47.96 12.02 -16.67
C TYR A 361 -46.63 12.41 -16.03
N GLU A 362 -46.35 13.72 -15.90
CA GLU A 362 -45.23 14.25 -15.19
C GLU A 362 -45.17 13.77 -13.73
N GLU A 363 -46.30 13.83 -13.00
CA GLU A 363 -46.40 13.35 -11.62
C GLU A 363 -46.02 11.85 -11.53
N LYS A 364 -46.45 11.02 -12.51
CA LYS A 364 -46.12 9.60 -12.56
C LYS A 364 -44.63 9.37 -12.77
N ILE A 365 -43.99 10.11 -13.70
CA ILE A 365 -42.54 9.99 -13.97
C ILE A 365 -41.73 10.42 -12.75
N LEU A 366 -42.00 11.59 -12.19
CA LEU A 366 -41.29 12.12 -11.01
C LEU A 366 -41.43 11.19 -9.79
N THR A 367 -42.61 10.64 -9.60
CA THR A 367 -42.86 9.65 -8.54
C THR A 367 -42.06 8.36 -8.80
N ALA A 368 -42.01 7.88 -10.04
CA ALA A 368 -41.24 6.71 -10.42
C ALA A 368 -39.72 6.93 -10.19
N GLU A 369 -39.14 8.06 -10.61
CA GLU A 369 -37.75 8.39 -10.38
C GLU A 369 -37.37 8.40 -8.90
N THR A 370 -38.22 9.03 -8.07
CA THR A 370 -37.99 9.08 -6.62
C THR A 370 -38.03 7.68 -6.00
N LYS A 371 -39.01 6.86 -6.39
CA LYS A 371 -39.12 5.48 -5.91
C LYS A 371 -37.96 4.60 -6.37
N ILE A 372 -37.53 4.72 -7.63
CA ILE A 372 -36.35 4.01 -8.16
C ILE A 372 -35.15 4.31 -7.28
N GLN A 373 -34.86 5.58 -6.98
CA GLN A 373 -33.73 5.96 -6.12
C GLN A 373 -33.83 5.37 -4.72
N VAL A 374 -35.01 5.38 -4.11
CA VAL A 374 -35.22 4.80 -2.77
C VAL A 374 -34.98 3.29 -2.78
N ILE A 375 -35.50 2.56 -3.78
CA ILE A 375 -35.31 1.11 -3.89
C ILE A 375 -33.84 0.79 -4.16
N GLU A 376 -33.19 1.47 -5.11
CA GLU A 376 -31.78 1.25 -5.41
C GLU A 376 -30.88 1.54 -4.21
N ASN A 377 -31.14 2.60 -3.45
CA ASN A 377 -30.38 2.91 -2.24
C ASN A 377 -30.57 1.84 -1.16
N ARG A 378 -31.78 1.31 -1.00
CA ARG A 378 -32.04 0.20 -0.07
C ARG A 378 -31.26 -1.05 -0.46
N LEU A 379 -31.40 -1.51 -1.71
CA LEU A 379 -30.71 -2.69 -2.22
C LEU A 379 -29.18 -2.53 -2.12
N TYR A 380 -28.67 -1.32 -2.39
CA TYR A 380 -27.25 -1.02 -2.28
C TYR A 380 -26.76 -1.14 -0.83
N THR A 381 -27.52 -0.61 0.12
CA THR A 381 -27.19 -0.72 1.54
C THR A 381 -27.24 -2.18 2.02
N GLU A 382 -28.23 -2.95 1.59
CA GLU A 382 -28.34 -4.38 1.89
C GLU A 382 -27.14 -5.18 1.35
N LEU A 383 -26.73 -4.92 0.12
CA LEU A 383 -25.55 -5.57 -0.49
C LEU A 383 -24.26 -5.17 0.23
N MET A 384 -24.10 -3.89 0.54
CA MET A 384 -22.94 -3.38 1.27
C MET A 384 -22.83 -4.00 2.67
N LEU A 385 -23.95 -4.13 3.40
CA LEU A 385 -23.97 -4.80 4.70
C LEU A 385 -23.56 -6.27 4.59
N ALA A 386 -24.06 -6.99 3.57
CA ALA A 386 -23.65 -8.38 3.33
C ALA A 386 -22.15 -8.49 3.03
N MET A 387 -21.56 -7.55 2.29
CA MET A 387 -20.11 -7.53 2.04
C MET A 387 -19.30 -7.35 3.33
N THR A 388 -19.83 -6.67 4.35
CA THR A 388 -19.12 -6.43 5.61
C THR A 388 -18.74 -7.72 6.33
N GLU A 389 -19.50 -8.79 6.18
CA GLU A 389 -19.22 -10.10 6.77
C GLU A 389 -17.93 -10.76 6.21
N TYR A 390 -17.54 -10.39 4.99
CA TYR A 390 -16.37 -10.92 4.30
C TYR A 390 -15.12 -10.04 4.40
N VAL A 391 -15.17 -8.90 5.09
CA VAL A 391 -14.07 -7.93 5.18
C VAL A 391 -12.79 -8.58 5.70
N ALA A 392 -12.85 -9.37 6.77
CA ALA A 392 -11.68 -10.03 7.35
C ALA A 392 -11.02 -11.02 6.36
N GLN A 393 -11.82 -11.79 5.64
CA GLN A 393 -11.34 -12.73 4.63
C GLN A 393 -10.70 -12.02 3.45
N MET A 394 -11.32 -10.95 2.95
CA MET A 394 -10.78 -10.14 1.86
C MET A 394 -9.50 -9.38 2.26
N GLN A 395 -9.36 -8.97 3.53
CA GLN A 395 -8.11 -8.40 4.05
C GLN A 395 -6.99 -9.45 4.08
N GLN A 396 -7.32 -10.69 4.50
CA GLN A 396 -6.38 -11.80 4.45
C GLN A 396 -5.94 -12.11 3.02
N ASP A 397 -6.88 -12.15 2.08
CA ASP A 397 -6.59 -12.33 0.65
C ASP A 397 -5.64 -11.24 0.14
N ALA A 398 -5.91 -9.98 0.45
CA ALA A 398 -5.05 -8.86 0.06
C ALA A 398 -3.62 -9.01 0.60
N ALA A 399 -3.47 -9.46 1.86
CA ALA A 399 -2.17 -9.69 2.47
C ALA A 399 -1.40 -10.85 1.81
N VAL A 400 -2.09 -11.95 1.48
CA VAL A 400 -1.47 -13.10 0.78
C VAL A 400 -1.10 -12.73 -0.66
N ILE A 401 -1.98 -12.03 -1.37
CA ILE A 401 -1.71 -11.54 -2.73
C ILE A 401 -0.51 -10.59 -2.76
N ALA A 402 -0.38 -9.68 -1.79
CA ALA A 402 0.81 -8.83 -1.66
C ALA A 402 2.10 -9.64 -1.46
N GLN A 403 2.06 -10.72 -0.66
CA GLN A 403 3.21 -11.61 -0.48
C GLN A 403 3.56 -12.35 -1.77
N LEU A 404 2.57 -12.90 -2.47
CA LEU A 404 2.79 -13.61 -3.74
C LEU A 404 3.34 -12.67 -4.81
N ASP A 405 2.89 -11.42 -4.86
CA ASP A 405 3.40 -10.39 -5.78
C ASP A 405 4.89 -10.09 -5.51
N CYS A 406 5.29 -9.90 -4.25
CA CYS A 406 6.71 -9.73 -3.89
C CYS A 406 7.56 -10.94 -4.28
N LEU A 407 7.10 -12.16 -4.00
CA LEU A 407 7.84 -13.39 -4.31
C LEU A 407 7.91 -13.65 -5.81
N LEU A 408 6.86 -13.34 -6.55
CA LEU A 408 6.85 -13.35 -8.01
C LEU A 408 7.85 -12.35 -8.60
N SER A 409 7.90 -11.15 -8.04
CA SER A 409 8.85 -10.11 -8.44
C SER A 409 10.29 -10.57 -8.25
N PHE A 410 10.60 -11.24 -7.13
CA PHE A 410 11.93 -11.81 -6.89
C PHE A 410 12.26 -12.92 -7.89
N ALA A 411 11.32 -13.81 -8.18
CA ALA A 411 11.52 -14.88 -9.17
C ALA A 411 11.71 -14.31 -10.59
N THR A 412 10.95 -13.30 -10.96
CA THR A 412 11.05 -12.63 -12.27
C THR A 412 12.41 -11.94 -12.42
N ALA A 413 12.80 -11.16 -11.40
CA ALA A 413 14.11 -10.50 -11.39
C ALA A 413 15.27 -11.51 -11.45
N ALA A 414 15.12 -12.66 -10.77
CA ALA A 414 16.13 -13.72 -10.78
C ALA A 414 16.29 -14.35 -12.17
N VAL A 415 15.20 -14.60 -12.88
CA VAL A 415 15.25 -15.13 -14.25
C VAL A 415 15.88 -14.13 -15.22
N GLU A 416 15.41 -12.87 -15.17
CA GLU A 416 15.87 -11.82 -16.08
C GLU A 416 17.36 -11.47 -15.90
N ASN A 417 17.86 -11.51 -14.65
CA ASN A 417 19.21 -11.05 -14.32
C ASN A 417 20.17 -12.19 -13.94
N LYS A 418 19.74 -13.45 -14.12
CA LYS A 418 20.57 -14.63 -13.80
C LYS A 418 21.06 -14.63 -12.35
N TYR A 419 20.14 -14.35 -11.40
CA TYR A 419 20.44 -14.42 -9.97
C TYR A 419 20.37 -15.87 -9.48
N VAL A 420 21.10 -16.17 -8.41
CA VAL A 420 21.18 -17.49 -7.81
C VAL A 420 20.53 -17.51 -6.44
N CYS A 421 20.04 -18.68 -6.03
CA CYS A 421 19.53 -18.90 -4.68
C CYS A 421 20.70 -18.92 -3.69
N PRO A 422 20.80 -17.97 -2.73
CA PRO A 422 21.84 -18.02 -1.71
C PRO A 422 21.51 -19.07 -0.64
N ASP A 423 22.53 -19.74 -0.10
CA ASP A 423 22.39 -20.53 1.12
C ASP A 423 22.35 -19.61 2.34
N ILE A 424 21.22 -19.59 3.03
CA ILE A 424 21.04 -18.84 4.29
C ILE A 424 21.17 -19.79 5.46
N ASN A 425 22.07 -19.48 6.39
CA ASN A 425 22.37 -20.34 7.53
C ASN A 425 22.69 -19.56 8.80
N ASP A 426 22.89 -20.26 9.93
CA ASP A 426 23.18 -19.66 11.24
C ASP A 426 24.67 -19.44 11.50
N SER A 427 25.55 -19.64 10.51
CA SER A 427 26.97 -19.38 10.64
C SER A 427 27.26 -17.89 10.82
N LEU A 428 28.53 -17.56 11.05
CA LEU A 428 29.01 -16.17 11.10
C LEU A 428 29.73 -15.77 9.80
N VAL A 429 29.63 -16.58 8.75
CA VAL A 429 30.34 -16.40 7.47
C VAL A 429 29.45 -15.69 6.47
N VAL A 430 30.02 -14.73 5.75
CA VAL A 430 29.45 -14.15 4.53
C VAL A 430 30.43 -14.44 3.39
N ASP A 431 30.06 -15.38 2.55
CA ASP A 431 30.86 -15.83 1.38
C ASP A 431 30.05 -15.55 0.11
N ILE A 432 30.57 -14.66 -0.71
CA ILE A 432 29.94 -14.22 -1.98
C ILE A 432 30.98 -14.43 -3.09
N CYS A 433 30.70 -15.35 -4.00
CA CYS A 433 31.55 -15.59 -5.17
C CYS A 433 30.97 -14.84 -6.39
N GLN A 434 31.83 -14.09 -7.09
CA GLN A 434 31.48 -13.37 -8.30
C GLN A 434 30.21 -12.49 -8.11
N GLY A 435 30.15 -11.75 -6.99
CA GLY A 435 29.08 -10.83 -6.69
C GLY A 435 29.03 -9.67 -7.66
N ARG A 436 27.82 -9.21 -8.01
CA ARG A 436 27.57 -8.06 -8.88
C ARG A 436 26.70 -7.04 -8.17
N HIS A 437 26.83 -5.77 -8.53
CA HIS A 437 26.00 -4.73 -7.95
C HIS A 437 24.64 -4.66 -8.67
N PRO A 438 23.51 -4.96 -8.02
CA PRO A 438 22.21 -5.16 -8.69
C PRO A 438 21.68 -3.92 -9.43
N VAL A 439 22.11 -2.72 -9.02
CA VAL A 439 21.68 -1.46 -9.65
C VAL A 439 22.67 -1.03 -10.73
N ILE A 440 23.98 -1.06 -10.43
CA ILE A 440 24.99 -0.58 -11.37
C ILE A 440 25.03 -1.47 -12.62
N GLU A 441 24.94 -2.79 -12.48
CA GLU A 441 24.94 -3.70 -13.63
C GLU A 441 23.82 -3.39 -14.64
N LYS A 442 22.66 -2.87 -14.17
CA LYS A 442 21.54 -2.46 -15.03
C LYS A 442 21.70 -1.08 -15.66
N GLN A 443 22.59 -0.25 -15.12
CA GLN A 443 22.82 1.11 -15.61
C GLN A 443 24.00 1.19 -16.59
N LEU A 444 24.76 0.09 -16.74
CA LEU A 444 25.86 0.03 -17.69
C LEU A 444 25.34 0.14 -19.13
N PRO A 445 26.10 0.82 -20.02
CA PRO A 445 25.78 0.85 -21.44
C PRO A 445 25.70 -0.55 -22.06
N ILE A 446 24.93 -0.69 -23.13
CA ILE A 446 24.83 -1.96 -23.87
C ILE A 446 26.25 -2.38 -24.36
N GLY A 447 26.67 -3.57 -23.95
CA GLY A 447 28.00 -4.14 -24.31
C GLY A 447 29.08 -3.96 -23.26
N GLU A 448 28.79 -3.25 -22.17
CA GLU A 448 29.65 -3.21 -20.98
C GLU A 448 29.16 -4.19 -19.93
N GLU A 449 30.03 -5.00 -19.37
CA GLU A 449 29.73 -5.95 -18.31
C GLU A 449 30.28 -5.45 -16.97
N TYR A 450 29.50 -5.68 -15.90
CA TYR A 450 29.95 -5.43 -14.54
C TYR A 450 31.04 -6.44 -14.18
N VAL A 451 32.18 -5.96 -13.67
CA VAL A 451 33.28 -6.84 -13.20
C VAL A 451 32.85 -7.43 -11.84
N PRO A 452 32.61 -8.74 -11.75
CA PRO A 452 32.19 -9.36 -10.50
C PRO A 452 33.33 -9.39 -9.47
N ASN A 453 32.96 -9.49 -8.19
CA ASN A 453 33.93 -9.49 -7.09
C ASN A 453 33.61 -10.58 -6.07
N ASP A 454 34.65 -11.19 -5.52
CA ASP A 454 34.56 -12.14 -4.41
C ASP A 454 34.66 -11.41 -3.07
N VAL A 455 33.84 -11.80 -2.11
CA VAL A 455 33.88 -11.28 -0.74
C VAL A 455 33.72 -12.43 0.24
N LEU A 456 34.75 -12.72 1.00
CA LEU A 456 34.72 -13.67 2.11
C LEU A 456 34.94 -12.91 3.42
N LEU A 457 33.99 -12.95 4.32
CA LEU A 457 34.09 -12.40 5.68
C LEU A 457 33.70 -13.46 6.69
N ASP A 458 34.54 -13.68 7.68
CA ASP A 458 34.22 -14.52 8.83
C ASP A 458 34.76 -13.88 10.11
N ASN A 459 34.39 -14.41 11.28
CA ASN A 459 34.79 -13.82 12.57
C ASN A 459 36.18 -14.30 13.06
N ASN A 460 36.83 -15.24 12.35
CA ASN A 460 38.08 -15.87 12.79
C ASN A 460 39.24 -15.67 11.83
N GLY A 461 39.03 -15.89 10.55
CA GLY A 461 40.09 -15.86 9.53
C GLY A 461 40.19 -14.54 8.79
N GLN A 462 39.06 -13.97 8.40
CA GLN A 462 38.99 -12.74 7.58
C GLN A 462 37.86 -11.82 8.06
N GLN A 463 38.04 -11.24 9.23
CA GLN A 463 37.03 -10.39 9.89
C GLN A 463 36.92 -9.02 9.21
N ILE A 464 38.06 -8.40 8.86
CA ILE A 464 38.15 -7.06 8.29
C ILE A 464 38.90 -7.11 6.97
N ILE A 465 38.29 -6.55 5.92
CA ILE A 465 38.96 -6.34 4.63
C ILE A 465 39.18 -4.84 4.44
N ILE A 466 40.43 -4.43 4.29
CA ILE A 466 40.80 -3.06 3.94
C ILE A 466 40.98 -2.98 2.42
N ILE A 467 40.18 -2.14 1.77
CA ILE A 467 40.12 -2.00 0.33
C ILE A 467 40.83 -0.70 -0.07
N THR A 468 41.93 -0.80 -0.77
CA THR A 468 42.70 0.34 -1.24
C THR A 468 42.62 0.48 -2.77
N GLY A 469 42.81 1.68 -3.28
CA GLY A 469 42.79 1.94 -4.71
C GLY A 469 42.49 3.40 -5.04
N PRO A 470 42.64 3.79 -6.32
CA PRO A 470 42.35 5.16 -6.73
C PRO A 470 40.86 5.50 -6.61
N ASN A 471 40.54 6.79 -6.64
CA ASN A 471 39.16 7.21 -6.71
C ASN A 471 38.52 6.71 -8.02
N MET A 472 37.23 6.44 -8.01
CA MET A 472 36.47 5.85 -9.14
C MET A 472 36.85 4.39 -9.50
N ALA A 473 37.65 3.69 -8.68
CA ALA A 473 37.99 2.29 -8.92
C ALA A 473 36.92 1.28 -8.46
N GLY A 474 35.77 1.74 -8.03
CA GLY A 474 34.64 0.86 -7.62
C GLY A 474 34.64 0.45 -6.15
N LYS A 475 35.52 1.03 -5.28
CA LYS A 475 35.55 0.69 -3.83
C LYS A 475 34.18 0.81 -3.16
N SER A 476 33.54 1.96 -3.25
CA SER A 476 32.21 2.21 -2.69
C SER A 476 31.13 1.32 -3.31
N ALA A 477 31.27 0.97 -4.60
CA ALA A 477 30.37 0.03 -5.27
C ALA A 477 30.46 -1.37 -4.68
N LEU A 478 31.67 -1.87 -4.36
CA LEU A 478 31.90 -3.16 -3.73
C LEU A 478 31.30 -3.22 -2.31
N LEU A 479 31.46 -2.16 -1.51
CA LEU A 479 30.83 -2.06 -0.20
C LEU A 479 29.30 -2.15 -0.30
N ARG A 480 28.68 -1.31 -1.14
CA ARG A 480 27.22 -1.30 -1.33
C ARG A 480 26.73 -2.61 -1.94
N GLN A 481 27.44 -3.21 -2.91
CA GLN A 481 27.15 -4.52 -3.47
C GLN A 481 27.01 -5.58 -2.38
N THR A 482 27.98 -5.66 -1.47
CA THR A 482 27.99 -6.65 -0.39
C THR A 482 26.77 -6.47 0.52
N ALA A 483 26.46 -5.25 0.95
CA ALA A 483 25.28 -4.98 1.76
C ALA A 483 23.98 -5.32 1.04
N LEU A 484 23.83 -4.94 -0.23
CA LEU A 484 22.64 -5.20 -1.01
C LEU A 484 22.42 -6.70 -1.25
N ILE A 485 23.47 -7.47 -1.51
CA ILE A 485 23.39 -8.93 -1.64
C ILE A 485 22.92 -9.57 -0.34
N VAL A 486 23.47 -9.15 0.81
CA VAL A 486 23.04 -9.63 2.13
C VAL A 486 21.58 -9.27 2.41
N LEU A 487 21.17 -8.04 2.11
CA LEU A 487 19.78 -7.59 2.28
C LEU A 487 18.80 -8.37 1.39
N MET A 488 19.12 -8.54 0.10
CA MET A 488 18.32 -9.32 -0.84
C MET A 488 18.17 -10.76 -0.34
N ALA A 489 19.25 -11.39 0.11
CA ALA A 489 19.24 -12.74 0.66
C ALA A 489 18.32 -12.84 1.89
N GLN A 490 18.40 -11.88 2.82
CA GLN A 490 17.59 -11.88 4.05
C GLN A 490 16.14 -11.41 3.83
N MET A 491 15.82 -10.83 2.68
CA MET A 491 14.43 -10.67 2.24
C MET A 491 13.82 -11.96 1.68
N GLY A 492 14.65 -12.97 1.37
CA GLY A 492 14.24 -14.22 0.72
C GLY A 492 14.33 -14.18 -0.80
N SER A 493 15.02 -13.18 -1.36
CA SER A 493 15.29 -13.06 -2.80
C SER A 493 16.51 -13.87 -3.21
N PHE A 494 16.61 -14.19 -4.49
CA PHE A 494 17.85 -14.60 -5.15
C PHE A 494 18.78 -13.40 -5.28
N VAL A 495 20.09 -13.66 -5.46
CA VAL A 495 21.14 -12.63 -5.41
C VAL A 495 22.01 -12.61 -6.65
N PRO A 496 22.55 -11.44 -7.04
CA PRO A 496 23.45 -11.28 -8.18
C PRO A 496 24.86 -11.79 -7.87
N ALA A 497 25.04 -13.09 -7.90
CA ALA A 497 26.33 -13.76 -7.67
C ALA A 497 26.39 -15.07 -8.48
N GLU A 498 27.57 -15.70 -8.56
CA GLU A 498 27.69 -17.08 -9.04
C GLU A 498 27.27 -18.08 -7.94
N SER A 499 27.67 -17.79 -6.70
CA SER A 499 27.19 -18.49 -5.50
C SER A 499 27.29 -17.56 -4.29
N ALA A 500 26.43 -17.80 -3.28
CA ALA A 500 26.52 -17.09 -2.01
C ALA A 500 26.09 -18.00 -0.85
N SER A 501 26.89 -17.98 0.22
CA SER A 501 26.55 -18.59 1.51
C SER A 501 26.58 -17.50 2.59
N ILE A 502 25.44 -17.22 3.18
CA ILE A 502 25.27 -16.07 4.04
C ILE A 502 24.75 -16.53 5.41
N GLY A 503 25.64 -16.44 6.40
CA GLY A 503 25.27 -16.49 7.79
C GLY A 503 24.44 -15.25 8.14
N VAL A 504 23.29 -15.46 8.78
CA VAL A 504 22.34 -14.37 9.08
C VAL A 504 23.03 -13.21 9.79
N VAL A 505 22.86 -12.02 9.25
CA VAL A 505 23.32 -10.74 9.79
C VAL A 505 22.20 -10.12 10.59
N ASP A 506 22.49 -9.65 11.80
CA ASP A 506 21.50 -9.02 12.68
C ASP A 506 21.47 -7.49 12.57
N LYS A 507 22.59 -6.89 12.18
CA LYS A 507 22.74 -5.43 12.03
C LYS A 507 23.60 -5.11 10.80
N ILE A 508 23.18 -4.13 10.04
CA ILE A 508 23.96 -3.57 8.93
C ILE A 508 24.19 -2.11 9.18
N PHE A 509 25.45 -1.71 9.17
CA PHE A 509 25.88 -0.33 9.33
C PHE A 509 26.67 0.13 8.12
N THR A 510 26.33 1.31 7.62
CA THR A 510 27.08 1.93 6.55
C THR A 510 27.46 3.36 6.89
N ARG A 511 28.72 3.68 6.72
CA ARG A 511 29.21 5.04 6.70
C ARG A 511 29.88 5.28 5.33
N VAL A 512 29.17 6.00 4.45
CA VAL A 512 29.61 6.24 3.06
C VAL A 512 29.57 7.75 2.78
N GLY A 513 30.74 8.31 2.41
CA GLY A 513 30.91 9.67 1.90
C GLY A 513 30.43 10.81 2.79
N ALA A 514 30.79 12.05 2.47
CA ALA A 514 30.29 13.23 3.16
C ALA A 514 28.83 13.52 2.74
N SER A 515 27.87 13.33 3.64
CA SER A 515 26.56 13.95 3.48
C SER A 515 26.65 15.38 4.02
N ASP A 516 26.77 16.35 3.12
CA ASP A 516 26.68 17.76 3.47
C ASP A 516 25.26 18.08 3.98
N ASN A 517 25.06 17.94 5.29
CA ASN A 517 23.85 18.44 5.93
C ASN A 517 24.06 19.90 6.36
N ILE A 518 24.29 20.77 5.36
CA ILE A 518 24.55 22.20 5.55
C ILE A 518 23.38 22.89 6.30
N SER A 519 22.20 22.30 6.25
CA SER A 519 21.00 22.87 6.88
C SER A 519 20.97 22.80 8.42
N ALA A 520 21.79 21.93 9.04
CA ALA A 520 21.83 21.79 10.51
C ALA A 520 22.99 22.57 11.16
N GLY A 521 23.88 23.19 10.39
CA GLY A 521 25.03 23.95 10.92
C GLY A 521 26.08 23.10 11.63
N GLU A 522 26.01 21.77 11.51
CA GLU A 522 26.98 20.84 12.09
C GLU A 522 28.21 20.69 11.18
N SER A 523 29.38 20.59 11.78
CA SER A 523 30.61 20.27 11.05
C SER A 523 30.49 18.87 10.46
N THR A 524 30.88 18.69 9.17
CA THR A 524 30.95 17.39 8.50
C THR A 524 31.71 16.35 9.30
N PHE A 525 32.78 16.79 9.99
CA PHE A 525 33.57 15.94 10.88
C PHE A 525 32.76 15.47 12.11
N MET A 526 31.95 16.34 12.73
CA MET A 526 31.11 15.96 13.88
C MET A 526 30.04 14.97 13.49
N VAL A 527 29.39 15.16 12.33
CA VAL A 527 28.41 14.21 11.80
C VAL A 527 29.07 12.84 11.57
N GLU A 528 30.26 12.83 10.97
CA GLU A 528 31.04 11.62 10.72
C GLU A 528 31.38 10.88 12.04
N MET A 529 31.81 11.60 13.07
CA MET A 529 32.16 11.01 14.36
C MET A 529 30.93 10.52 15.13
N ASN A 530 29.80 11.20 15.03
CA ASN A 530 28.55 10.76 15.63
C ASN A 530 28.03 9.48 14.97
N GLU A 531 28.09 9.39 13.63
CA GLU A 531 27.74 8.16 12.89
C GLU A 531 28.68 7.00 13.29
N ALA A 532 29.98 7.22 13.33
CA ALA A 532 30.96 6.21 13.75
C ALA A 532 30.73 5.76 15.23
N ALA A 533 30.48 6.69 16.13
CA ALA A 533 30.19 6.39 17.53
C ALA A 533 28.89 5.56 17.67
N SER A 534 27.85 5.90 16.93
CA SER A 534 26.61 5.10 16.89
C SER A 534 26.87 3.66 16.44
N ILE A 535 27.70 3.47 15.40
CA ILE A 535 28.09 2.13 14.92
C ILE A 535 28.83 1.38 16.04
N LEU A 536 29.90 1.96 16.58
CA LEU A 536 30.76 1.29 17.55
C LEU A 536 30.03 0.89 18.85
N ASN A 537 29.04 1.68 19.27
CA ASN A 537 28.23 1.38 20.46
C ASN A 537 27.19 0.27 20.25
N ASN A 538 26.87 -0.05 19.00
CA ASN A 538 25.80 -0.99 18.66
C ASN A 538 26.28 -2.29 17.98
N LEU A 539 27.58 -2.55 17.94
CA LEU A 539 28.15 -3.75 17.32
C LEU A 539 27.67 -5.05 18.00
N SER A 540 27.54 -6.10 17.18
CA SER A 540 27.36 -7.50 17.58
C SER A 540 28.29 -8.39 16.76
N GLU A 541 28.44 -9.66 17.13
CA GLU A 541 29.21 -10.65 16.37
C GLU A 541 28.61 -10.94 14.97
N ARG A 542 27.32 -10.67 14.79
CA ARG A 542 26.63 -10.86 13.50
C ARG A 542 26.52 -9.59 12.68
N SER A 543 27.05 -8.47 13.16
CA SER A 543 27.01 -7.20 12.44
C SER A 543 27.85 -7.23 11.16
N LEU A 544 27.36 -6.55 10.13
CA LEU A 544 28.08 -6.20 8.92
C LEU A 544 28.30 -4.68 8.88
N VAL A 545 29.56 -4.26 8.84
CA VAL A 545 29.96 -2.85 8.91
C VAL A 545 30.67 -2.43 7.63
N LEU A 546 30.27 -1.31 7.08
CA LEU A 546 30.82 -0.76 5.84
C LEU A 546 31.28 0.68 6.07
N PHE A 547 32.58 0.89 6.09
CA PHE A 547 33.19 2.22 6.18
C PHE A 547 33.75 2.65 4.84
N ASP A 548 33.34 3.79 4.35
CA ASP A 548 33.86 4.40 3.12
C ASP A 548 34.37 5.81 3.42
N GLU A 549 35.65 6.06 3.12
CA GLU A 549 36.31 7.36 3.27
C GLU A 549 36.24 7.94 4.71
N LEU A 550 36.38 7.14 5.73
CA LEU A 550 36.36 7.60 7.14
C LEU A 550 37.62 8.44 7.45
N GLY A 551 37.43 9.57 8.18
CA GLY A 551 38.53 10.49 8.54
C GLY A 551 38.81 11.57 7.49
N ARG A 552 37.97 11.73 6.47
CA ARG A 552 38.18 12.73 5.40
C ARG A 552 37.85 14.17 5.85
N GLY A 553 37.04 14.33 6.91
CA GLY A 553 36.60 15.62 7.42
C GLY A 553 37.64 16.38 8.27
N THR A 554 38.88 15.87 8.44
CA THR A 554 39.92 16.45 9.29
C THR A 554 41.29 16.42 8.62
N SER A 555 42.36 16.76 9.37
CA SER A 555 43.71 16.67 8.86
C SER A 555 44.09 15.21 8.51
N THR A 556 45.00 15.00 7.55
CA THR A 556 45.39 13.67 7.10
C THR A 556 45.88 12.77 8.24
N TYR A 557 46.67 13.32 9.15
CA TYR A 557 47.23 12.55 10.29
C TYR A 557 46.14 12.21 11.32
N ASP A 558 45.25 13.12 11.61
CA ASP A 558 44.14 12.88 12.54
C ASP A 558 43.17 11.86 11.93
N GLY A 559 42.85 12.00 10.63
CA GLY A 559 41.98 11.08 9.92
C GLY A 559 42.51 9.65 9.92
N ILE A 560 43.80 9.45 9.61
CA ILE A 560 44.44 8.13 9.66
C ILE A 560 44.42 7.58 11.09
N SER A 561 44.73 8.40 12.08
CA SER A 561 44.77 7.96 13.48
C SER A 561 43.38 7.48 13.98
N ILE A 562 42.32 8.20 13.63
CA ILE A 562 40.95 7.83 13.96
C ILE A 562 40.56 6.54 13.24
N ALA A 563 40.77 6.45 11.94
CA ALA A 563 40.45 5.26 11.16
C ALA A 563 41.20 4.02 11.69
N TRP A 564 42.47 4.15 12.00
CA TRP A 564 43.28 3.10 12.62
C TRP A 564 42.70 2.64 13.97
N ALA A 565 42.42 3.58 14.88
CA ALA A 565 41.87 3.28 16.18
C ALA A 565 40.51 2.57 16.10
N ILE A 566 39.67 2.96 15.13
CA ILE A 566 38.35 2.32 14.91
C ILE A 566 38.52 0.88 14.40
N VAL A 567 39.44 0.64 13.46
CA VAL A 567 39.72 -0.71 12.94
C VAL A 567 40.26 -1.60 14.06
N GLU A 568 41.25 -1.13 14.85
CA GLU A 568 41.74 -1.87 16.01
C GLU A 568 40.66 -2.15 17.05
N TYR A 569 39.81 -1.17 17.37
CA TYR A 569 38.73 -1.35 18.31
C TYR A 569 37.74 -2.44 17.86
N ILE A 570 37.34 -2.46 16.58
CA ILE A 570 36.47 -3.50 16.02
C ILE A 570 37.15 -4.87 16.05
N HIS A 571 38.43 -4.92 15.78
CA HIS A 571 39.19 -6.17 15.75
C HIS A 571 39.39 -6.76 17.14
N GLU A 572 39.79 -5.93 18.14
CA GLU A 572 40.28 -6.43 19.41
C GLU A 572 39.22 -6.50 20.52
N GLN A 573 38.25 -5.61 20.51
CA GLN A 573 37.48 -5.35 21.73
C GLN A 573 36.04 -5.81 21.75
N ARG A 574 35.32 -5.93 20.65
CA ARG A 574 33.92 -6.36 20.71
C ARG A 574 33.41 -7.03 19.46
N GLY A 575 32.86 -8.23 19.70
CA GLY A 575 31.89 -8.90 18.86
C GLY A 575 32.39 -9.35 17.51
N HIS A 576 33.66 -9.10 17.18
CA HIS A 576 34.26 -9.55 15.91
C HIS A 576 33.39 -9.24 14.67
N ALA A 577 32.78 -8.06 14.60
CA ALA A 577 31.90 -7.66 13.52
C ALA A 577 32.60 -7.72 12.16
N LYS A 578 31.93 -8.30 11.18
CA LYS A 578 32.44 -8.39 9.80
C LYS A 578 32.51 -6.99 9.20
N THR A 579 33.67 -6.59 8.71
CA THR A 579 33.89 -5.19 8.29
C THR A 579 34.57 -5.10 6.92
N LEU A 580 33.99 -4.27 6.05
CA LEU A 580 34.64 -3.76 4.86
C LEU A 580 35.00 -2.30 5.07
N PHE A 581 36.27 -1.96 4.84
CA PHE A 581 36.83 -0.63 5.07
C PHE A 581 37.49 -0.12 3.79
N ALA A 582 37.02 0.99 3.18
CA ALA A 582 37.54 1.60 1.97
C ALA A 582 38.06 3.02 2.19
#